data_2b1374057a700482de20a9cc6bd5a6e0
#
_entry.id   2b1374057a700482de20a9cc6bd5a6e0
#
_cell.length_a   1.000
_cell.length_b   1.000
_cell.length_c   1.000
_cell.angle_alpha   90.00
_cell.angle_beta   90.00
_cell.angle_gamma   90.00
#
_symmetry.space_group_name_H-M   'P 1'
#
loop_
_entity.id
_entity.type
_entity.pdbx_description
1 polymer ?
#
loop_
_entity_poly.entity_id
_entity_poly.type
_entity_poly.pdbx_seq_one_letter_code
_entity_poly.pdbx_strand_id
1 'polypeptide(L)'
;MNSYLLFKSLHLIAVISWMAGLLYLPRIFVYHSENSNEVVTAVFKTMERKLYNYIMTPAMILSWLFGLLLIHEIGFQQLASLWLQFKLILVSLLTIYHFYLGSLLNKFKLDQNRKTSKFYRYINEVPTLLLILIIFIVIFKPI
;
A
#
# COMPACT_ATOMS: atom_id res chain seq x y z
N MET A 1 10.56 -28.48 -6.35
CA MET A 1 10.49 -27.01 -6.37
C MET A 1 10.61 -26.49 -4.95
N ASN A 2 11.35 -25.40 -4.77
CA ASN A 2 11.55 -24.79 -3.45
C ASN A 2 10.35 -23.93 -3.09
N SER A 3 9.59 -24.33 -2.07
CA SER A 3 8.40 -23.61 -1.62
C SER A 3 8.75 -22.17 -1.17
N TYR A 4 9.91 -22.00 -0.53
CA TYR A 4 10.37 -20.69 -0.08
C TYR A 4 10.52 -19.72 -1.25
N LEU A 5 11.18 -20.17 -2.33
CA LEU A 5 11.39 -19.31 -3.50
C LEU A 5 10.07 -18.98 -4.20
N LEU A 6 9.15 -19.93 -4.26
CA LEU A 6 7.83 -19.71 -4.82
C LEU A 6 7.06 -18.65 -4.02
N PHE A 7 6.96 -18.81 -2.71
CA PHE A 7 6.25 -17.87 -1.85
C PHE A 7 6.91 -16.50 -1.86
N LYS A 8 8.24 -16.46 -1.90
CA LYS A 8 8.97 -15.19 -1.99
C LYS A 8 8.66 -14.45 -3.29
N SER A 9 8.60 -15.16 -4.41
CA SER A 9 8.26 -14.58 -5.71
C SER A 9 6.84 -14.02 -5.71
N LEU A 10 5.87 -14.80 -5.23
CA LEU A 10 4.47 -14.37 -5.15
C LEU A 10 4.31 -13.20 -4.19
N HIS A 11 5.02 -13.21 -3.07
CA HIS A 11 5.02 -12.11 -2.12
C HIS A 11 5.54 -10.82 -2.76
N LEU A 12 6.65 -10.89 -3.50
CA LEU A 12 7.21 -9.72 -4.17
C LEU A 12 6.26 -9.16 -5.22
N ILE A 13 5.61 -10.02 -6.01
CA ILE A 13 4.63 -9.59 -7.01
C ILE A 13 3.48 -8.83 -6.32
N ALA A 14 2.96 -9.39 -5.24
CA ALA A 14 1.86 -8.78 -4.49
C ALA A 14 2.29 -7.43 -3.88
N VAL A 15 3.47 -7.39 -3.27
CA VAL A 15 4.00 -6.16 -2.64
C VAL A 15 4.21 -5.06 -3.68
N ILE A 16 4.80 -5.39 -4.82
CA ILE A 16 5.03 -4.42 -5.89
C ILE A 16 3.71 -3.85 -6.39
N SER A 17 2.70 -4.72 -6.62
CA SER A 17 1.39 -4.29 -7.06
C SER A 17 0.70 -3.39 -6.03
N TRP A 18 0.79 -3.75 -4.76
CA TRP A 18 0.22 -2.96 -3.66
C TRP A 18 0.90 -1.59 -3.54
N MET A 19 2.23 -1.58 -3.57
CA MET A 19 2.99 -0.33 -3.45
C MET A 19 2.75 0.59 -4.64
N ALA A 20 2.64 0.03 -5.86
CA ALA A 20 2.31 0.84 -7.03
C ALA A 20 0.97 1.56 -6.84
N GLY A 21 -0.03 0.85 -6.33
CA GLY A 21 -1.33 1.46 -6.04
C GLY A 21 -1.27 2.50 -4.94
N LEU A 22 -0.57 2.20 -3.84
CA LEU A 22 -0.41 3.15 -2.72
C LEU A 22 0.29 4.43 -3.14
N LEU A 23 1.21 4.35 -4.10
CA LEU A 23 1.92 5.53 -4.60
C LEU A 23 1.10 6.29 -5.65
N TYR A 24 0.19 5.62 -6.33
CA TYR A 24 -0.56 6.22 -7.44
C TYR A 24 -1.90 6.83 -7.00
N LEU A 25 -2.61 6.19 -6.09
CA LEU A 25 -3.95 6.64 -5.68
C LEU A 25 -3.96 8.08 -5.14
N PRO A 26 -3.03 8.49 -4.25
CA PRO A 26 -3.00 9.89 -3.80
C PRO A 26 -2.75 10.88 -4.94
N ARG A 27 -2.04 10.48 -5.99
CA ARG A 27 -1.85 11.34 -7.17
C ARG A 27 -3.16 11.58 -7.90
N ILE A 28 -4.00 10.55 -8.00
CA ILE A 28 -5.33 10.71 -8.59
C ILE A 28 -6.15 11.67 -7.73
N PHE A 29 -6.05 11.56 -6.40
CA PHE A 29 -6.74 12.47 -5.49
C PHE A 29 -6.30 13.92 -5.68
N VAL A 30 -5.00 14.17 -5.96
CA VAL A 30 -4.51 15.52 -6.26
C VAL A 30 -5.27 16.11 -7.44
N TYR A 31 -5.32 15.38 -8.55
CA TYR A 31 -6.00 15.86 -9.76
C TYR A 31 -7.51 15.94 -9.56
N HIS A 32 -8.09 14.99 -8.83
CA HIS A 32 -9.52 15.00 -8.55
C HIS A 32 -9.89 16.25 -7.74
N SER A 33 -9.10 16.61 -6.73
CA SER A 33 -9.37 17.76 -5.88
C SER A 33 -9.22 19.09 -6.62
N GLU A 34 -8.46 19.12 -7.72
CA GLU A 34 -8.22 20.31 -8.53
C GLU A 34 -9.29 20.53 -9.62
N ASN A 35 -10.18 19.55 -9.84
CA ASN A 35 -11.16 19.58 -10.90
C ASN A 35 -12.58 19.63 -10.34
N SER A 36 -13.43 20.46 -10.97
CA SER A 36 -14.84 20.57 -10.63
C SER A 36 -15.76 20.12 -11.78
N ASN A 37 -15.19 19.76 -12.92
CA ASN A 37 -15.95 19.28 -14.08
C ASN A 37 -16.52 17.90 -13.77
N GLU A 38 -17.84 17.75 -13.87
CA GLU A 38 -18.53 16.50 -13.50
C GLU A 38 -18.10 15.31 -14.36
N VAL A 39 -17.84 15.52 -15.65
CA VAL A 39 -17.41 14.44 -16.56
C VAL A 39 -16.01 13.95 -16.15
N VAL A 40 -15.09 14.88 -15.86
CA VAL A 40 -13.73 14.56 -15.46
C VAL A 40 -13.71 13.88 -14.09
N THR A 41 -14.46 14.40 -13.12
CA THR A 41 -14.50 13.81 -11.78
C THR A 41 -15.15 12.43 -11.78
N ALA A 42 -16.11 12.18 -12.66
CA ALA A 42 -16.69 10.84 -12.82
C ALA A 42 -15.64 9.82 -13.28
N VAL A 43 -14.75 10.22 -14.19
CA VAL A 43 -13.64 9.38 -14.63
C VAL A 43 -12.69 9.09 -13.46
N PHE A 44 -12.33 10.12 -12.69
CA PHE A 44 -11.47 9.93 -11.51
C PHE A 44 -12.10 9.00 -10.48
N LYS A 45 -13.40 9.13 -10.21
CA LYS A 45 -14.10 8.23 -9.30
C LYS A 45 -14.00 6.78 -9.75
N THR A 46 -14.16 6.54 -11.05
CA THR A 46 -14.03 5.19 -11.62
C THR A 46 -12.61 4.65 -11.47
N MET A 47 -11.60 5.47 -11.80
CA MET A 47 -10.19 5.08 -11.67
C MET A 47 -9.82 4.75 -10.23
N GLU A 48 -10.23 5.61 -9.29
CA GLU A 48 -9.95 5.42 -7.87
C GLU A 48 -10.58 4.12 -7.35
N ARG A 49 -11.84 3.90 -7.67
CA ARG A 49 -12.58 2.72 -7.23
C ARG A 49 -11.95 1.43 -7.76
N LYS A 50 -11.63 1.41 -9.07
CA LYS A 50 -11.04 0.23 -9.68
C LYS A 50 -9.65 -0.05 -9.16
N LEU A 51 -8.84 1.00 -9.01
CA LEU A 51 -7.50 0.84 -8.47
C LEU A 51 -7.55 0.28 -7.05
N TYR A 52 -8.36 0.87 -6.19
CA TYR A 52 -8.44 0.47 -4.79
C TYR A 52 -9.02 -0.94 -4.63
N ASN A 53 -10.18 -1.21 -5.26
CA ASN A 53 -10.91 -2.46 -5.03
C ASN A 53 -10.37 -3.64 -5.83
N TYR A 54 -9.82 -3.42 -7.03
CA TYR A 54 -9.43 -4.52 -7.92
C TYR A 54 -7.92 -4.79 -7.91
N ILE A 55 -7.10 -3.83 -7.50
CA ILE A 55 -5.65 -3.97 -7.50
C ILE A 55 -5.09 -3.88 -6.08
N MET A 56 -5.35 -2.77 -5.38
CA MET A 56 -4.72 -2.50 -4.09
C MET A 56 -5.18 -3.46 -3.00
N THR A 57 -6.47 -3.62 -2.82
CA THR A 57 -6.98 -4.46 -1.73
C THR A 57 -6.63 -5.93 -1.92
N PRO A 58 -6.82 -6.54 -3.11
CA PRO A 58 -6.33 -7.91 -3.31
C PRO A 58 -4.83 -8.04 -3.13
N ALA A 59 -4.05 -7.07 -3.62
CA ALA A 59 -2.59 -7.11 -3.48
C ALA A 59 -2.17 -7.01 -2.01
N MET A 60 -2.84 -6.17 -1.22
CA MET A 60 -2.58 -6.09 0.23
C MET A 60 -2.82 -7.43 0.90
N ILE A 61 -3.96 -8.06 0.62
CA ILE A 61 -4.32 -9.34 1.21
C ILE A 61 -3.30 -10.41 0.84
N LEU A 62 -2.92 -10.48 -0.43
CA LEU A 62 -1.93 -11.45 -0.91
C LEU A 62 -0.53 -11.16 -0.33
N SER A 63 -0.17 -9.90 -0.15
CA SER A 63 1.09 -9.52 0.48
C SER A 63 1.18 -10.07 1.90
N TRP A 64 0.13 -9.90 2.69
CA TRP A 64 0.07 -10.44 4.05
C TRP A 64 0.08 -11.97 4.04
N LEU A 65 -0.73 -12.58 3.18
CA LEU A 65 -0.82 -14.05 3.10
C LEU A 65 0.54 -14.66 2.80
N PHE A 66 1.19 -14.22 1.72
CA PHE A 66 2.48 -14.78 1.33
C PHE A 66 3.59 -14.38 2.29
N GLY A 67 3.49 -13.20 2.90
CA GLY A 67 4.43 -12.80 3.94
C GLY A 67 4.38 -13.72 5.15
N LEU A 68 3.18 -14.07 5.60
CA LEU A 68 3.00 -15.00 6.71
C LEU A 68 3.47 -16.41 6.35
N LEU A 69 3.22 -16.86 5.12
CA LEU A 69 3.73 -18.14 4.64
C LEU A 69 5.25 -18.18 4.61
N LEU A 70 5.90 -17.06 4.25
CA LEU A 70 7.35 -16.95 4.30
C LEU A 70 7.88 -17.07 5.73
N ILE A 71 7.22 -16.44 6.70
CA ILE A 71 7.61 -16.56 8.09
C ILE A 71 7.52 -18.01 8.55
N HIS A 72 6.48 -18.71 8.14
CA HIS A 72 6.34 -20.14 8.44
C HIS A 72 7.50 -20.95 7.85
N GLU A 73 7.90 -20.66 6.61
CA GLU A 73 8.98 -21.37 5.92
C GLU A 73 10.35 -21.13 6.57
N ILE A 74 10.64 -19.89 7.02
CA ILE A 74 11.91 -19.56 7.64
C ILE A 74 11.95 -19.90 9.14
N GLY A 75 10.78 -20.18 9.73
CA GLY A 75 10.65 -20.54 11.15
C GLY A 75 10.16 -19.38 12.00
N PHE A 76 9.24 -19.68 12.92
CA PHE A 76 8.64 -18.68 13.78
C PHE A 76 9.63 -18.06 14.78
N GLN A 77 10.77 -18.71 15.03
CA GLN A 77 11.80 -18.13 15.88
C GLN A 77 12.39 -16.84 15.30
N GLN A 78 12.25 -16.62 13.99
CA GLN A 78 12.67 -15.37 13.37
C GLN A 78 11.84 -14.18 13.83
N LEU A 79 10.66 -14.40 14.40
CA LEU A 79 9.87 -13.33 15.00
C LEU A 79 10.58 -12.62 16.14
N ALA A 80 11.59 -13.25 16.76
CA ALA A 80 12.44 -12.62 17.76
C ALA A 80 13.46 -11.65 17.14
N SER A 81 13.67 -11.69 15.82
CA SER A 81 14.60 -10.81 15.13
C SER A 81 14.04 -9.39 15.08
N LEU A 82 14.88 -8.40 15.41
CA LEU A 82 14.44 -7.00 15.41
C LEU A 82 14.09 -6.51 14.01
N TRP A 83 14.84 -6.96 12.99
CA TRP A 83 14.56 -6.53 11.62
C TRP A 83 13.15 -6.94 11.17
N LEU A 84 12.73 -8.17 11.53
CA LEU A 84 11.39 -8.64 11.16
C LEU A 84 10.31 -7.91 11.96
N GLN A 85 10.55 -7.63 13.24
CA GLN A 85 9.63 -6.87 14.08
C GLN A 85 9.42 -5.46 13.52
N PHE A 86 10.51 -4.76 13.16
CA PHE A 86 10.41 -3.43 12.56
C PHE A 86 9.70 -3.48 11.20
N LYS A 87 9.99 -4.49 10.39
CA LYS A 87 9.29 -4.66 9.11
C LYS A 87 7.78 -4.83 9.33
N LEU A 88 7.39 -5.67 10.28
CA LEU A 88 5.98 -5.89 10.57
C LEU A 88 5.28 -4.63 11.06
N ILE A 89 5.96 -3.83 11.88
CA ILE A 89 5.42 -2.53 12.32
C ILE A 89 5.20 -1.61 11.12
N LEU A 90 6.20 -1.49 10.23
CA LEU A 90 6.12 -0.63 9.07
C LEU A 90 5.03 -1.09 8.09
N VAL A 91 4.90 -2.40 7.89
CA VAL A 91 3.85 -2.96 7.02
C VAL A 91 2.48 -2.73 7.64
N SER A 92 2.37 -2.82 8.96
CA SER A 92 1.12 -2.49 9.65
C SER A 92 0.74 -1.02 9.46
N LEU A 93 1.72 -0.11 9.52
CA LEU A 93 1.48 1.30 9.22
C LEU A 93 1.01 1.51 7.79
N LEU A 94 1.60 0.78 6.82
CA LEU A 94 1.13 0.82 5.44
C LEU A 94 -0.32 0.34 5.32
N THR A 95 -0.68 -0.70 6.06
CA THR A 95 -2.03 -1.24 6.06
C THR A 95 -3.03 -0.21 6.61
N ILE A 96 -2.67 0.46 7.69
CA ILE A 96 -3.47 1.55 8.25
C ILE A 96 -3.63 2.67 7.21
N TYR A 97 -2.53 3.03 6.56
CA TYR A 97 -2.55 4.03 5.49
C TYR A 97 -3.46 3.62 4.33
N HIS A 98 -3.42 2.33 3.94
CA HIS A 98 -4.28 1.79 2.90
C HIS A 98 -5.77 2.02 3.23
N PHE A 99 -6.18 1.70 4.46
CA PHE A 99 -7.57 1.91 4.87
C PHE A 99 -7.90 3.39 5.00
N TYR A 100 -6.94 4.23 5.38
CA TYR A 100 -7.13 5.67 5.37
C TYR A 100 -7.41 6.19 3.96
N LEU A 101 -6.67 5.70 2.96
CA LEU A 101 -6.93 6.04 1.56
C LEU A 101 -8.33 5.60 1.14
N GLY A 102 -8.79 4.44 1.61
CA GLY A 102 -10.14 3.98 1.36
C GLY A 102 -11.19 4.92 1.91
N SER A 103 -10.94 5.48 3.09
CA SER A 103 -11.80 6.50 3.69
C SER A 103 -11.85 7.76 2.82
N LEU A 104 -10.70 8.22 2.33
CA LEU A 104 -10.62 9.37 1.43
C LEU A 104 -11.33 9.10 0.10
N LEU A 105 -11.15 7.89 -0.43
CA LEU A 105 -11.85 7.44 -1.63
C LEU A 105 -13.36 7.58 -1.46
N ASN A 106 -13.88 7.14 -0.33
CA ASN A 106 -15.31 7.20 -0.04
C ASN A 106 -15.79 8.65 0.01
N LYS A 107 -15.00 9.55 0.56
CA LYS A 107 -15.34 10.98 0.59
C LYS A 107 -15.41 11.57 -0.82
N PHE A 108 -14.48 11.21 -1.69
CA PHE A 108 -14.55 11.63 -3.09
C PHE A 108 -15.78 11.04 -3.79
N LYS A 109 -16.08 9.78 -3.53
CA LYS A 109 -17.24 9.10 -4.11
C LYS A 109 -18.54 9.82 -3.76
N LEU A 110 -18.66 10.32 -2.55
CA LEU A 110 -19.84 11.00 -2.04
C LEU A 110 -19.78 12.53 -2.22
N ASP A 111 -18.76 13.03 -2.90
CA ASP A 111 -18.52 14.46 -3.11
C ASP A 111 -18.39 15.25 -1.79
N GLN A 112 -17.82 14.60 -0.78
CA GLN A 112 -17.64 15.17 0.57
C GLN A 112 -16.19 15.55 0.86
N ASN A 113 -15.33 15.56 -0.15
CA ASN A 113 -13.93 15.92 0.02
C ASN A 113 -13.79 17.39 0.41
N ARG A 114 -13.04 17.66 1.49
CA ARG A 114 -12.74 19.01 1.96
C ARG A 114 -11.24 19.29 2.00
N LYS A 115 -10.42 18.31 1.58
CA LYS A 115 -8.97 18.47 1.60
C LYS A 115 -8.48 19.08 0.30
N THR A 116 -7.35 19.80 0.39
CA THR A 116 -6.74 20.46 -0.76
C THR A 116 -5.81 19.51 -1.51
N SER A 117 -5.44 19.86 -2.75
CA SER A 117 -4.47 19.10 -3.52
C SER A 117 -3.12 19.04 -2.82
N LYS A 118 -2.74 20.09 -2.11
CA LYS A 118 -1.49 20.13 -1.34
C LYS A 118 -1.47 19.04 -0.26
N PHE A 119 -2.59 18.83 0.43
CA PHE A 119 -2.73 17.78 1.43
C PHE A 119 -2.45 16.40 0.81
N TYR A 120 -3.01 16.11 -0.37
CA TYR A 120 -2.81 14.82 -1.04
C TYR A 120 -1.39 14.64 -1.55
N ARG A 121 -0.71 15.73 -1.94
CA ARG A 121 0.70 15.68 -2.31
C ARG A 121 1.58 15.28 -1.14
N TYR A 122 1.31 15.84 0.05
CA TYR A 122 2.05 15.45 1.27
C TYR A 122 1.76 14.00 1.65
N ILE A 123 0.50 13.57 1.57
CA ILE A 123 0.12 12.20 1.88
C ILE A 123 0.85 11.21 0.98
N ASN A 124 1.05 11.56 -0.29
CA ASN A 124 1.71 10.67 -1.25
C ASN A 124 3.17 10.38 -0.87
N GLU A 125 3.77 11.18 -0.02
CA GLU A 125 5.14 10.94 0.45
C GLU A 125 5.22 9.90 1.55
N VAL A 126 4.13 9.66 2.27
CA VAL A 126 4.11 8.70 3.39
C VAL A 126 4.47 7.28 2.95
N PRO A 127 3.83 6.69 1.92
CA PRO A 127 4.18 5.35 1.50
C PRO A 127 5.59 5.29 0.90
N THR A 128 6.08 6.36 0.28
CA THR A 128 7.43 6.42 -0.24
C THR A 128 8.46 6.28 0.88
N LEU A 129 8.29 7.03 1.97
CA LEU A 129 9.19 6.96 3.12
C LEU A 129 9.13 5.58 3.78
N LEU A 130 7.93 5.04 3.97
CA LEU A 130 7.77 3.71 4.56
C LEU A 130 8.41 2.63 3.69
N LEU A 131 8.25 2.72 2.38
CA LEU A 131 8.84 1.77 1.44
C LEU A 131 10.37 1.80 1.53
N ILE A 132 10.97 2.99 1.55
CA ILE A 132 12.43 3.14 1.67
C ILE A 132 12.91 2.47 2.95
N LEU A 133 12.25 2.72 4.07
CA LEU A 133 12.63 2.12 5.35
C LEU A 133 12.48 0.60 5.34
N ILE A 134 11.40 0.09 4.78
CA ILE A 134 11.15 -1.36 4.70
C ILE A 134 12.25 -2.04 3.88
N ILE A 135 12.58 -1.49 2.72
CA ILE A 135 13.58 -2.08 1.82
C ILE A 135 14.95 -2.10 2.49
N PHE A 136 15.36 -1.00 3.13
CA PHE A 136 16.65 -0.98 3.83
C PHE A 136 16.69 -2.00 4.97
N ILE A 137 15.63 -2.12 5.74
CA ILE A 137 15.58 -3.08 6.84
C ILE A 137 15.65 -4.52 6.33
N VAL A 138 14.93 -4.83 5.25
CA VAL A 138 14.89 -6.19 4.70
C VAL A 138 16.21 -6.57 4.05
N ILE A 139 16.81 -5.66 3.31
CA ILE A 139 18.06 -5.95 2.57
C ILE A 139 19.26 -5.99 3.50
N PHE A 140 19.41 -5.01 4.37
CA PHE A 140 20.57 -4.92 5.25
C PHE A 140 20.44 -5.78 6.51
N LYS A 141 19.23 -5.97 7.01
CA LYS A 141 18.95 -6.70 8.25
C LYS A 141 19.93 -6.29 9.37
N PRO A 142 19.99 -4.97 9.68
CA PRO A 142 21.06 -4.43 10.56
C PRO A 142 21.00 -4.89 12.00
N ILE A 143 19.88 -5.47 12.43
CA ILE A 143 19.65 -5.86 13.82
C ILE A 143 19.00 -7.24 13.91
#